data_2ba0189a92d6e1d67e0ea603a9c94f66
#
_entry.id   2ba0189a92d6e1d67e0ea603a9c94f66
#
_cell.length_a   1.000
_cell.length_b   1.000
_cell.length_c   1.000
_cell.angle_alpha   90.00
_cell.angle_beta   90.00
_cell.angle_gamma   90.00
#
_symmetry.space_group_name_H-M   'P 1'
#
loop_
_entity.id
_entity.type
_entity.pdbx_description
1 polymer ?
#
loop_
_entity_poly.entity_id
_entity_poly.type
_entity_poly.pdbx_seq_one_letter_code
_entity_poly.pdbx_strand_id
1 'polypeptide(L)'
;SVDTVKFPQGMAQVAEDIHSKDMLAGIWLAPFNAQRSSKIAHEHKDWLINDSKGYHILAGMNWGGYYTLDFYNPEVREYIKKVFNIVLNEWKYDMVKLDFLFSVAVVPYGNRTRGQIMCDAVDFLRECCGLKLILGCGVPLFPAFGKFDFCRIGADQALTWEKNNYFTTFNNEIVSTPNAVTNSIFRRHLDGRAFCNDPDVFLLRDSNIKTTFEQRKLLAKINKIFGNLLFMSDNIGEYNETQKAVYMDTLDGAKKKVVSAEYKTNEIIEINYIENDVPHNLSFNINTGEIVDGSID
;
A
#
# COMPACT_ATOMS: atom_id res chain seq x y z
N SER A 1 -14.95 7.41 14.05
CA SER A 1 -15.05 7.08 15.49
C SER A 1 -14.23 5.84 15.79
N VAL A 2 -13.63 5.77 16.97
CA VAL A 2 -12.91 4.59 17.47
C VAL A 2 -13.91 3.47 17.78
N ASP A 3 -13.55 2.23 17.42
CA ASP A 3 -14.28 1.04 17.87
C ASP A 3 -13.91 0.77 19.35
N THR A 4 -14.79 1.19 20.25
CA THR A 4 -14.55 1.08 21.69
C THR A 4 -14.62 -0.34 22.24
N VAL A 5 -15.12 -1.30 21.44
CA VAL A 5 -15.10 -2.74 21.82
C VAL A 5 -13.70 -3.32 21.54
N LYS A 6 -13.12 -3.01 20.39
CA LYS A 6 -11.75 -3.46 20.02
C LYS A 6 -10.66 -2.66 20.75
N PHE A 7 -10.89 -1.37 20.95
CA PHE A 7 -9.93 -0.44 21.55
C PHE A 7 -10.55 0.29 22.74
N PRO A 8 -10.80 -0.42 23.86
CA PRO A 8 -11.53 0.14 25.03
C PRO A 8 -10.77 1.29 25.71
N GLN A 9 -9.45 1.34 25.59
CA GLN A 9 -8.61 2.40 26.15
C GLN A 9 -8.33 3.52 25.13
N GLY A 10 -8.85 3.38 23.88
CA GLY A 10 -8.68 4.35 22.82
C GLY A 10 -7.37 4.19 22.03
N MET A 11 -7.27 4.97 20.94
CA MET A 11 -6.15 4.83 20.00
C MET A 11 -4.84 5.48 20.50
N ALA A 12 -4.94 6.44 21.40
CA ALA A 12 -3.74 7.01 22.03
C ALA A 12 -2.98 5.97 22.88
N GLN A 13 -3.73 5.12 23.62
CA GLN A 13 -3.11 4.03 24.38
C GLN A 13 -2.42 3.02 23.46
N VAL A 14 -3.03 2.68 22.33
CA VAL A 14 -2.40 1.78 21.32
C VAL A 14 -1.07 2.36 20.83
N ALA A 15 -1.01 3.65 20.54
CA ALA A 15 0.24 4.29 20.13
C ALA A 15 1.29 4.27 21.26
N GLU A 16 0.89 4.54 22.49
CA GLU A 16 1.77 4.48 23.67
C GLU A 16 2.32 3.06 23.91
N ASP A 17 1.49 2.05 23.76
CA ASP A 17 1.90 0.64 23.88
C ASP A 17 2.95 0.26 22.81
N ILE A 18 2.79 0.76 21.59
CA ILE A 18 3.76 0.58 20.50
C ILE A 18 5.08 1.31 20.84
N HIS A 19 5.01 2.57 21.25
CA HIS A 19 6.18 3.36 21.64
C HIS A 19 6.93 2.74 22.82
N SER A 20 6.21 2.10 23.76
CA SER A 20 6.83 1.39 24.90
C SER A 20 7.73 0.21 24.50
N LYS A 21 7.68 -0.18 23.21
CA LYS A 21 8.51 -1.23 22.59
C LYS A 21 9.59 -0.64 21.65
N ASP A 22 9.89 0.64 21.77
CA ASP A 22 10.84 1.37 20.92
C ASP A 22 10.47 1.30 19.42
N MET A 23 9.17 1.23 19.11
CA MET A 23 8.63 1.21 17.74
C MET A 23 7.85 2.48 17.42
N LEU A 24 7.81 2.87 16.15
CA LEU A 24 6.95 3.95 15.66
C LEU A 24 5.53 3.44 15.43
N ALA A 25 4.54 4.24 15.82
CA ALA A 25 3.13 3.91 15.64
C ALA A 25 2.63 4.40 14.26
N GLY A 26 2.08 3.50 13.46
CA GLY A 26 1.45 3.80 12.17
C GLY A 26 -0.05 3.49 12.16
N ILE A 27 -0.83 4.26 11.39
CA ILE A 27 -2.27 4.05 11.25
C ILE A 27 -2.73 4.21 9.80
N TRP A 28 -3.72 3.41 9.42
CA TRP A 28 -4.35 3.48 8.10
C TRP A 28 -5.53 4.45 8.08
N LEU A 29 -5.61 5.29 7.04
CA LEU A 29 -6.69 6.23 6.77
C LEU A 29 -7.06 6.23 5.28
N ALA A 30 -8.34 6.50 4.95
CA ALA A 30 -8.81 6.77 3.60
C ALA A 30 -9.43 8.20 3.57
N PRO A 31 -8.59 9.25 3.49
CA PRO A 31 -8.98 10.61 3.84
C PRO A 31 -10.01 11.24 2.89
N PHE A 32 -10.10 10.79 1.64
CA PHE A 32 -11.00 11.35 0.64
C PHE A 32 -12.27 10.53 0.41
N ASN A 33 -12.51 9.52 1.25
CA ASN A 33 -13.58 8.56 1.02
C ASN A 33 -14.61 8.58 2.14
N ALA A 34 -15.88 8.49 1.75
CA ALA A 34 -17.00 8.30 2.65
C ALA A 34 -17.75 7.02 2.27
N GLN A 35 -17.66 5.97 3.13
CA GLN A 35 -18.44 4.75 2.92
C GLN A 35 -19.94 5.09 2.84
N ARG A 36 -20.67 4.43 1.94
CA ARG A 36 -22.10 4.72 1.71
C ARG A 36 -22.96 4.69 2.99
N SER A 37 -22.63 3.79 3.91
CA SER A 37 -23.34 3.66 5.20
C SER A 37 -22.79 4.57 6.31
N SER A 38 -21.80 5.42 6.03
CA SER A 38 -21.18 6.29 7.03
C SER A 38 -22.08 7.49 7.37
N LYS A 39 -21.91 8.03 8.59
CA LYS A 39 -22.58 9.27 8.99
C LYS A 39 -22.29 10.42 8.02
N ILE A 40 -21.03 10.56 7.57
CA ILE A 40 -20.63 11.61 6.64
C ILE A 40 -21.46 11.54 5.35
N ALA A 41 -21.61 10.35 4.75
CA ALA A 41 -22.38 10.18 3.53
C ALA A 41 -23.86 10.49 3.69
N HIS A 42 -24.41 10.35 4.90
CA HIS A 42 -25.83 10.63 5.18
C HIS A 42 -26.09 12.08 5.60
N GLU A 43 -25.20 12.63 6.45
CA GLU A 43 -25.40 13.94 7.09
C GLU A 43 -24.82 15.09 6.24
N HIS A 44 -23.78 14.81 5.42
CA HIS A 44 -23.06 15.80 4.61
C HIS A 44 -23.05 15.44 3.12
N LYS A 45 -24.24 15.37 2.52
CA LYS A 45 -24.38 15.09 1.07
C LYS A 45 -23.76 16.16 0.19
N ASP A 46 -23.71 17.37 0.69
CA ASP A 46 -23.08 18.55 0.08
C ASP A 46 -21.55 18.47 0.03
N TRP A 47 -20.95 17.52 0.78
CA TRP A 47 -19.52 17.24 0.75
C TRP A 47 -19.12 16.23 -0.33
N LEU A 48 -20.10 15.59 -0.99
CA LEU A 48 -19.85 14.54 -1.97
C LEU A 48 -19.77 15.12 -3.38
N ILE A 49 -18.83 14.61 -4.19
CA ILE A 49 -18.73 14.98 -5.59
C ILE A 49 -19.90 14.36 -6.36
N ASN A 50 -20.52 15.18 -7.23
CA ASN A 50 -21.61 14.77 -8.10
C ASN A 50 -21.15 14.70 -9.56
N ASP A 51 -21.81 13.84 -10.31
CA ASP A 51 -21.73 13.84 -11.78
C ASP A 51 -22.52 15.00 -12.40
N SER A 52 -22.48 15.13 -13.72
CA SER A 52 -23.20 16.16 -14.45
C SER A 52 -24.73 16.10 -14.35
N LYS A 53 -25.27 14.99 -13.82
CA LYS A 53 -26.71 14.78 -13.59
C LYS A 53 -27.09 14.99 -12.13
N GLY A 54 -26.15 15.33 -11.26
CA GLY A 54 -26.38 15.55 -9.83
C GLY A 54 -26.34 14.27 -8.97
N TYR A 55 -25.91 13.12 -9.51
CA TYR A 55 -25.74 11.89 -8.73
C TYR A 55 -24.38 11.84 -8.07
N HIS A 56 -24.33 11.39 -6.81
CA HIS A 56 -23.07 11.18 -6.11
C HIS A 56 -22.19 10.14 -6.80
N ILE A 57 -20.93 10.48 -7.02
CA ILE A 57 -19.98 9.60 -7.70
C ILE A 57 -19.51 8.50 -6.76
N LEU A 58 -19.79 7.25 -7.14
CA LEU A 58 -19.27 6.08 -6.47
C LEU A 58 -17.83 5.84 -6.94
N ALA A 59 -16.85 6.02 -6.06
CA ALA A 59 -15.44 5.90 -6.40
C ALA A 59 -14.91 4.46 -6.37
N GLY A 60 -15.57 3.57 -5.64
CA GLY A 60 -15.25 2.14 -5.58
C GLY A 60 -16.36 1.34 -4.91
N MET A 61 -16.26 -0.01 -5.01
CA MET A 61 -17.27 -0.95 -4.53
C MET A 61 -16.90 -1.63 -3.21
N ASN A 62 -15.69 -1.41 -2.70
CA ASN A 62 -15.23 -2.01 -1.46
C ASN A 62 -16.15 -1.61 -0.30
N TRP A 63 -16.36 -2.52 0.64
CA TRP A 63 -17.23 -2.34 1.83
C TRP A 63 -18.67 -1.90 1.50
N GLY A 64 -19.22 -2.34 0.38
CA GLY A 64 -20.56 -1.93 -0.07
C GLY A 64 -20.60 -0.60 -0.81
N GLY A 65 -19.45 -0.09 -1.18
CA GLY A 65 -19.27 1.13 -1.95
C GLY A 65 -18.91 2.35 -1.11
N TYR A 66 -18.16 3.27 -1.71
CA TYR A 66 -17.79 4.54 -1.10
C TYR A 66 -17.86 5.70 -2.12
N TYR A 67 -18.23 6.85 -1.61
CA TYR A 67 -18.25 8.12 -2.34
C TYR A 67 -16.93 8.85 -2.15
N THR A 68 -16.62 9.78 -3.07
CA THR A 68 -15.50 10.69 -2.92
C THR A 68 -15.95 12.03 -2.34
N LEU A 69 -15.15 12.58 -1.45
CA LEU A 69 -15.36 13.89 -0.85
C LEU A 69 -14.86 15.00 -1.78
N ASP A 70 -15.58 16.11 -1.84
CA ASP A 70 -15.12 17.34 -2.52
C ASP A 70 -14.00 17.99 -1.71
N PHE A 71 -12.78 17.64 -2.05
CA PHE A 71 -11.59 18.17 -1.41
C PHE A 71 -11.42 19.70 -1.53
N TYR A 72 -12.07 20.37 -2.50
CA TYR A 72 -12.06 21.83 -2.60
C TYR A 72 -13.12 22.51 -1.73
N ASN A 73 -14.08 21.77 -1.18
CA ASN A 73 -15.01 22.29 -0.18
C ASN A 73 -14.22 22.64 1.11
N PRO A 74 -14.28 23.89 1.60
CA PRO A 74 -13.54 24.31 2.80
C PRO A 74 -13.90 23.49 4.04
N GLU A 75 -15.15 23.08 4.20
CA GLU A 75 -15.59 22.27 5.35
C GLU A 75 -15.00 20.86 5.31
N VAL A 76 -14.89 20.26 4.12
CA VAL A 76 -14.20 18.97 3.93
C VAL A 76 -12.73 19.09 4.31
N ARG A 77 -12.06 20.16 3.87
CA ARG A 77 -10.65 20.39 4.23
C ARG A 77 -10.46 20.53 5.74
N GLU A 78 -11.31 21.32 6.39
CA GLU A 78 -11.25 21.48 7.86
C GLU A 78 -11.56 20.15 8.59
N TYR A 79 -12.51 19.38 8.09
CA TYR A 79 -12.79 18.05 8.63
C TYR A 79 -11.57 17.13 8.53
N ILE A 80 -10.92 17.08 7.36
CA ILE A 80 -9.71 16.26 7.16
C ILE A 80 -8.58 16.75 8.07
N LYS A 81 -8.30 18.06 8.13
CA LYS A 81 -7.30 18.64 9.05
C LYS A 81 -7.56 18.24 10.50
N LYS A 82 -8.81 18.28 10.95
CA LYS A 82 -9.20 17.85 12.29
C LYS A 82 -8.91 16.37 12.53
N VAL A 83 -9.20 15.50 11.57
CA VAL A 83 -8.89 14.07 11.67
C VAL A 83 -7.37 13.85 11.80
N PHE A 84 -6.56 14.52 10.97
CA PHE A 84 -5.11 14.42 11.05
C PHE A 84 -4.55 14.97 12.36
N ASN A 85 -5.10 16.10 12.87
CA ASN A 85 -4.71 16.63 14.17
C ASN A 85 -4.96 15.61 15.30
N ILE A 86 -6.14 15.00 15.32
CA ILE A 86 -6.47 13.95 16.31
C ILE A 86 -5.47 12.80 16.22
N VAL A 87 -5.22 12.29 15.02
CA VAL A 87 -4.37 11.12 14.81
C VAL A 87 -2.90 11.40 15.14
N LEU A 88 -2.35 12.50 14.64
CA LEU A 88 -0.92 12.77 14.72
C LEU A 88 -0.51 13.52 16.00
N ASN A 89 -1.38 14.38 16.55
CA ASN A 89 -1.05 15.20 17.68
C ASN A 89 -1.70 14.73 18.99
N GLU A 90 -2.97 14.31 18.95
CA GLU A 90 -3.66 13.84 20.16
C GLU A 90 -3.35 12.37 20.45
N TRP A 91 -3.43 11.49 19.44
CA TRP A 91 -3.09 10.06 19.56
C TRP A 91 -1.60 9.78 19.38
N LYS A 92 -0.81 10.76 18.88
CA LYS A 92 0.64 10.70 18.73
C LYS A 92 1.15 9.61 17.79
N TYR A 93 0.42 9.31 16.72
CA TYR A 93 0.93 8.44 15.65
C TYR A 93 2.07 9.13 14.88
N ASP A 94 3.03 8.34 14.39
CA ASP A 94 4.23 8.82 13.71
C ASP A 94 4.13 8.68 12.20
N MET A 95 3.27 7.78 11.74
CA MET A 95 3.10 7.46 10.34
C MET A 95 1.62 7.28 10.00
N VAL A 96 1.22 7.73 8.81
CA VAL A 96 -0.09 7.44 8.23
C VAL A 96 0.05 6.70 6.91
N LYS A 97 -0.64 5.57 6.77
CA LYS A 97 -0.88 4.94 5.47
C LYS A 97 -2.16 5.52 4.90
N LEU A 98 -2.04 6.28 3.80
CA LEU A 98 -3.13 6.99 3.16
C LEU A 98 -3.57 6.24 1.91
N ASP A 99 -4.78 5.70 1.93
CA ASP A 99 -5.24 4.77 0.92
C ASP A 99 -6.38 5.31 0.06
N PHE A 100 -6.62 4.64 -1.09
CA PHE A 100 -7.63 5.02 -2.08
C PHE A 100 -7.51 6.47 -2.56
N LEU A 101 -6.30 7.01 -2.60
CA LEU A 101 -6.08 8.41 -2.92
C LEU A 101 -6.53 8.80 -4.33
N PHE A 102 -6.55 7.84 -5.28
CA PHE A 102 -7.07 8.07 -6.63
C PHE A 102 -8.52 8.57 -6.64
N SER A 103 -9.28 8.28 -5.59
CA SER A 103 -10.70 8.60 -5.51
C SER A 103 -10.98 10.10 -5.59
N VAL A 104 -10.10 10.96 -5.06
CA VAL A 104 -10.26 12.42 -5.10
C VAL A 104 -10.26 12.96 -6.54
N ALA A 105 -9.70 12.22 -7.49
CA ALA A 105 -9.54 12.61 -8.88
C ALA A 105 -10.20 11.62 -9.87
N VAL A 106 -11.29 10.95 -9.48
CA VAL A 106 -12.01 10.01 -10.37
C VAL A 106 -12.60 10.72 -11.60
N VAL A 107 -13.00 11.98 -11.45
CA VAL A 107 -13.46 12.86 -12.52
C VAL A 107 -12.79 14.22 -12.44
N PRO A 108 -12.67 14.96 -13.56
CA PRO A 108 -12.34 16.39 -13.52
C PRO A 108 -13.47 17.18 -12.85
N TYR A 109 -13.13 18.14 -12.01
CA TYR A 109 -14.12 19.06 -11.42
C TYR A 109 -13.47 20.37 -10.96
N GLY A 110 -14.27 21.38 -10.63
CA GLY A 110 -13.77 22.67 -10.17
C GLY A 110 -12.86 23.36 -11.20
N ASN A 111 -13.12 23.20 -12.51
CA ASN A 111 -12.30 23.70 -13.62
C ASN A 111 -10.85 23.17 -13.62
N ARG A 112 -10.60 22.00 -13.03
CA ARG A 112 -9.29 21.35 -12.92
C ARG A 112 -9.29 19.99 -13.57
N THR A 113 -8.15 19.65 -14.16
CA THR A 113 -7.88 18.30 -14.65
C THR A 113 -7.66 17.33 -13.48
N ARG A 114 -7.88 16.05 -13.71
CA ARG A 114 -7.62 15.00 -12.70
C ARG A 114 -6.18 15.04 -12.15
N GLY A 115 -5.18 15.34 -13.02
CA GLY A 115 -3.79 15.49 -12.60
C GLY A 115 -3.55 16.66 -11.66
N GLN A 116 -4.15 17.82 -11.94
CA GLN A 116 -4.08 18.99 -11.05
C GLN A 116 -4.75 18.72 -9.70
N ILE A 117 -5.93 18.09 -9.70
CA ILE A 117 -6.63 17.72 -8.46
C ILE A 117 -5.73 16.79 -7.60
N MET A 118 -5.09 15.81 -8.23
CA MET A 118 -4.23 14.88 -7.50
C MET A 118 -3.00 15.58 -6.92
N CYS A 119 -2.36 16.48 -7.66
CA CYS A 119 -1.21 17.25 -7.13
C CYS A 119 -1.64 18.13 -5.95
N ASP A 120 -2.76 18.87 -6.09
CA ASP A 120 -3.28 19.72 -5.03
C ASP A 120 -3.65 18.90 -3.76
N ALA A 121 -4.22 17.69 -3.97
CA ALA A 121 -4.57 16.80 -2.88
C ALA A 121 -3.34 16.22 -2.15
N VAL A 122 -2.30 15.84 -2.88
CA VAL A 122 -1.04 15.36 -2.30
C VAL A 122 -0.35 16.47 -1.51
N ASP A 123 -0.30 17.69 -2.04
CA ASP A 123 0.27 18.85 -1.32
C ASP A 123 -0.51 19.14 -0.03
N PHE A 124 -1.84 19.08 -0.09
CA PHE A 124 -2.68 19.24 1.09
C PHE A 124 -2.46 18.16 2.16
N LEU A 125 -2.31 16.90 1.75
CA LEU A 125 -2.03 15.81 2.69
C LEU A 125 -0.65 15.99 3.36
N ARG A 126 0.36 16.44 2.61
CA ARG A 126 1.67 16.75 3.19
C ARG A 126 1.57 17.94 4.16
N GLU A 127 0.77 18.98 3.85
CA GLU A 127 0.46 20.07 4.77
C GLU A 127 -0.13 19.55 6.09
N CYS A 128 -1.13 18.65 6.01
CA CYS A 128 -1.77 18.06 7.18
C CYS A 128 -0.82 17.22 8.04
N CYS A 129 0.13 16.53 7.42
CA CYS A 129 1.06 15.62 8.11
C CYS A 129 2.34 16.32 8.61
N GLY A 130 2.67 17.50 8.09
CA GLY A 130 3.92 18.20 8.45
C GLY A 130 5.14 17.32 8.18
N LEU A 131 5.90 16.97 9.22
CA LEU A 131 7.10 16.12 9.15
C LEU A 131 6.84 14.64 9.46
N LYS A 132 5.59 14.24 9.73
CA LYS A 132 5.25 12.86 10.00
C LYS A 132 5.33 12.01 8.71
N LEU A 133 5.59 10.71 8.86
CA LEU A 133 5.77 9.80 7.73
C LEU A 133 4.46 9.54 7.00
N ILE A 134 4.51 9.56 5.67
CA ILE A 134 3.36 9.23 4.79
C ILE A 134 3.72 8.05 3.92
N LEU A 135 2.88 7.01 3.98
CA LEU A 135 2.83 5.95 2.98
C LEU A 135 1.60 6.17 2.10
N GLY A 136 1.81 6.51 0.84
CA GLY A 136 0.73 6.63 -0.15
C GLY A 136 0.34 5.27 -0.72
N CYS A 137 -0.97 5.01 -0.78
CA CYS A 137 -1.55 3.81 -1.38
C CYS A 137 -2.71 4.21 -2.30
N GLY A 138 -2.85 3.52 -3.45
CA GLY A 138 -3.83 3.93 -4.45
C GLY A 138 -3.60 5.35 -5.00
N VAL A 139 -2.39 5.87 -4.96
CA VAL A 139 -2.01 7.17 -5.51
C VAL A 139 -1.34 6.99 -6.87
N PRO A 140 -1.69 7.79 -7.90
CA PRO A 140 -0.85 7.93 -9.08
C PRO A 140 0.55 8.38 -8.64
N LEU A 141 1.60 7.61 -8.99
CA LEU A 141 2.92 7.75 -8.35
C LEU A 141 3.57 9.13 -8.56
N PHE A 142 3.44 9.71 -9.76
CA PHE A 142 4.10 10.97 -10.10
C PHE A 142 3.77 12.14 -9.17
N PRO A 143 2.51 12.43 -8.79
CA PRO A 143 2.18 13.48 -7.82
C PRO A 143 2.84 13.30 -6.44
N ALA A 144 3.16 12.07 -6.06
CA ALA A 144 3.78 11.74 -4.77
C ALA A 144 5.30 11.99 -4.71
N PHE A 145 5.96 12.25 -5.87
CA PHE A 145 7.41 12.42 -5.94
C PHE A 145 7.89 13.56 -5.03
N GLY A 146 8.79 13.21 -4.09
CA GLY A 146 9.35 14.14 -3.12
C GLY A 146 8.35 14.71 -2.11
N LYS A 147 7.10 14.20 -2.08
CA LYS A 147 6.05 14.60 -1.15
C LYS A 147 5.75 13.53 -0.12
N PHE A 148 5.73 12.27 -0.53
CA PHE A 148 5.52 11.13 0.35
C PHE A 148 6.83 10.41 0.63
N ASP A 149 6.93 9.82 1.82
CA ASP A 149 8.12 9.11 2.26
C ASP A 149 8.16 7.71 1.64
N PHE A 150 6.99 7.08 1.53
CA PHE A 150 6.80 5.75 0.98
C PHE A 150 5.61 5.73 0.03
N CYS A 151 5.65 4.85 -0.99
CA CYS A 151 4.49 4.58 -1.84
C CYS A 151 4.36 3.09 -2.16
N ARG A 152 3.12 2.59 -2.09
CA ARG A 152 2.72 1.33 -2.69
C ARG A 152 2.87 1.44 -4.20
N ILE A 153 3.70 0.59 -4.78
CA ILE A 153 4.08 0.67 -6.20
C ILE A 153 3.35 -0.31 -7.11
N GLY A 154 2.58 -1.23 -6.56
CA GLY A 154 1.86 -2.27 -7.28
C GLY A 154 0.44 -2.47 -6.76
N ALA A 155 -0.22 -3.51 -7.29
CA ALA A 155 -1.49 -4.00 -6.77
C ALA A 155 -1.30 -4.61 -5.38
N ASP A 156 -2.42 -4.79 -4.65
CA ASP A 156 -2.41 -5.59 -3.44
C ASP A 156 -2.01 -7.03 -3.72
N GLN A 157 -1.24 -7.61 -2.81
CA GLN A 157 -0.83 -9.00 -2.85
C GLN A 157 -2.04 -9.92 -2.66
N ALA A 158 -2.21 -10.88 -3.59
CA ALA A 158 -3.27 -11.87 -3.48
C ALA A 158 -2.87 -13.04 -2.56
N LEU A 159 -3.86 -13.75 -2.05
CA LEU A 159 -3.67 -15.01 -1.33
C LEU A 159 -3.47 -16.22 -2.28
N THR A 160 -3.41 -15.95 -3.58
CA THR A 160 -3.15 -16.91 -4.66
C THR A 160 -2.09 -16.35 -5.59
N TRP A 161 -1.37 -17.19 -6.32
CA TRP A 161 -0.47 -16.72 -7.38
C TRP A 161 -1.22 -16.39 -8.69
N GLU A 162 -2.29 -17.11 -8.97
CA GLU A 162 -3.03 -16.99 -10.22
C GLU A 162 -3.79 -15.65 -10.34
N LYS A 163 -3.89 -15.14 -11.57
CA LYS A 163 -4.78 -14.01 -11.88
C LYS A 163 -6.24 -14.46 -11.74
N ASN A 164 -6.96 -13.85 -10.81
CA ASN A 164 -8.39 -14.10 -10.69
C ASN A 164 -9.16 -13.28 -11.75
N ASN A 165 -9.38 -13.86 -12.92
CA ASN A 165 -9.98 -13.19 -14.09
C ASN A 165 -11.46 -12.77 -13.90
N TYR A 166 -12.17 -13.34 -12.92
CA TYR A 166 -13.60 -13.09 -12.75
C TYR A 166 -13.94 -11.71 -12.16
N PHE A 167 -13.05 -11.14 -11.32
CA PHE A 167 -13.29 -9.86 -10.66
C PHE A 167 -12.71 -8.65 -11.39
N THR A 168 -11.89 -8.85 -12.39
CA THR A 168 -11.19 -7.76 -13.09
C THR A 168 -12.10 -6.88 -13.95
N THR A 169 -13.28 -7.40 -14.32
CA THR A 169 -14.23 -6.71 -15.21
C THR A 169 -15.07 -5.66 -14.47
N PHE A 170 -15.21 -5.78 -13.15
CA PHE A 170 -16.12 -4.96 -12.36
C PHE A 170 -15.44 -4.17 -11.21
N ASN A 171 -14.18 -4.44 -10.91
CA ASN A 171 -13.43 -3.76 -9.86
C ASN A 171 -12.25 -2.98 -10.43
N ASN A 172 -12.16 -1.69 -10.11
CA ASN A 172 -11.01 -0.86 -10.45
C ASN A 172 -9.75 -1.23 -9.64
N GLU A 173 -9.90 -2.05 -8.62
CA GLU A 173 -8.81 -2.56 -7.77
C GLU A 173 -8.62 -4.05 -8.01
N ILE A 174 -7.49 -4.36 -8.61
CA ILE A 174 -7.12 -5.74 -8.96
C ILE A 174 -6.08 -6.21 -7.96
N VAL A 175 -6.50 -7.11 -7.05
CA VAL A 175 -5.58 -7.88 -6.21
C VAL A 175 -4.87 -8.90 -7.10
N SER A 176 -3.54 -8.87 -7.21
CA SER A 176 -2.79 -9.74 -8.12
C SER A 176 -1.33 -9.87 -7.73
N THR A 177 -0.90 -11.06 -7.31
CA THR A 177 0.50 -11.38 -7.02
C THR A 177 1.43 -11.13 -8.21
N PRO A 178 1.16 -11.62 -9.43
CA PRO A 178 2.01 -11.31 -10.58
C PRO A 178 2.13 -9.82 -10.89
N ASN A 179 1.06 -9.04 -10.70
CA ASN A 179 1.11 -7.60 -10.90
C ASN A 179 1.95 -6.92 -9.82
N ALA A 180 1.79 -7.28 -8.54
CA ALA A 180 2.59 -6.76 -7.44
C ALA A 180 4.08 -7.03 -7.67
N VAL A 181 4.45 -8.28 -8.00
CA VAL A 181 5.83 -8.70 -8.29
C VAL A 181 6.40 -7.94 -9.50
N THR A 182 5.67 -7.86 -10.60
CA THR A 182 6.11 -7.15 -11.81
C THR A 182 6.39 -5.67 -11.51
N ASN A 183 5.49 -5.01 -10.80
CA ASN A 183 5.67 -3.60 -10.43
C ASN A 183 6.84 -3.41 -9.47
N SER A 184 7.05 -4.31 -8.49
CA SER A 184 8.19 -4.25 -7.58
C SER A 184 9.51 -4.30 -8.34
N ILE A 185 9.64 -5.20 -9.31
CA ILE A 185 10.84 -5.37 -10.11
C ILE A 185 11.08 -4.17 -11.05
N PHE A 186 10.09 -3.79 -11.85
CA PHE A 186 10.28 -2.83 -12.95
C PHE A 186 10.11 -1.37 -12.51
N ARG A 187 9.53 -1.10 -11.34
CA ARG A 187 9.49 0.24 -10.73
C ARG A 187 10.62 0.49 -9.72
N ARG A 188 11.58 -0.44 -9.60
CA ARG A 188 12.72 -0.33 -8.67
C ARG A 188 13.50 0.98 -8.75
N HIS A 189 13.52 1.62 -9.93
CA HIS A 189 14.25 2.87 -10.13
C HIS A 189 13.63 4.09 -9.42
N LEU A 190 12.41 3.97 -8.89
CA LEU A 190 11.77 4.99 -8.07
C LEU A 190 12.28 4.96 -6.63
N ASP A 191 12.76 3.79 -6.18
CA ASP A 191 13.19 3.56 -4.81
C ASP A 191 14.36 4.46 -4.40
N GLY A 192 14.21 5.14 -3.28
CA GLY A 192 15.19 6.08 -2.75
C GLY A 192 15.41 7.35 -3.59
N ARG A 193 14.67 7.55 -4.69
CA ARG A 193 14.75 8.73 -5.56
C ARG A 193 13.49 9.57 -5.52
N ALA A 194 12.34 8.94 -5.65
CA ALA A 194 11.05 9.59 -5.60
C ALA A 194 10.42 9.47 -4.20
N PHE A 195 10.51 8.28 -3.66
CA PHE A 195 10.07 7.82 -2.34
C PHE A 195 10.73 6.45 -2.07
N CYS A 196 10.51 5.85 -0.91
CA CYS A 196 10.85 4.45 -0.65
C CYS A 196 9.72 3.53 -1.13
N ASN A 197 10.08 2.48 -1.87
CA ASN A 197 9.10 1.55 -2.45
C ASN A 197 8.50 0.62 -1.41
N ASP A 198 7.16 0.56 -1.39
CA ASP A 198 6.35 -0.45 -0.72
C ASP A 198 5.87 -1.50 -1.75
N PRO A 199 6.43 -2.72 -1.76
CA PRO A 199 6.02 -3.79 -2.67
C PRO A 199 4.75 -4.53 -2.22
N ASP A 200 4.16 -4.13 -1.12
CA ASP A 200 3.12 -4.81 -0.34
C ASP A 200 3.65 -5.92 0.59
N VAL A 201 2.72 -6.60 1.26
CA VAL A 201 3.01 -7.65 2.23
C VAL A 201 3.67 -8.87 1.59
N PHE A 202 4.53 -9.53 2.35
CA PHE A 202 4.81 -10.94 2.14
C PHE A 202 4.16 -11.75 3.27
N LEU A 203 3.75 -12.97 2.98
CA LEU A 203 3.04 -13.86 3.89
C LEU A 203 3.75 -15.21 3.90
N LEU A 204 4.05 -15.75 5.07
CA LEU A 204 4.71 -17.04 5.22
C LEU A 204 3.82 -18.09 5.90
N ARG A 205 2.67 -17.69 6.47
CA ARG A 205 1.70 -18.60 7.12
C ARG A 205 1.21 -19.68 6.16
N ASP A 206 0.81 -20.82 6.72
CA ASP A 206 0.21 -21.93 5.95
C ASP A 206 -1.33 -21.89 5.93
N SER A 207 -1.94 -21.16 6.87
CA SER A 207 -3.39 -21.05 6.99
C SER A 207 -3.95 -19.94 6.12
N ASN A 208 -5.15 -20.16 5.56
CA ASN A 208 -5.90 -19.17 4.77
C ASN A 208 -5.08 -18.54 3.63
N ILE A 209 -4.31 -19.36 2.92
CA ILE A 209 -3.51 -18.97 1.75
C ILE A 209 -3.44 -20.15 0.77
N LYS A 210 -3.42 -19.87 -0.52
CA LYS A 210 -3.39 -20.90 -1.58
C LYS A 210 -2.03 -21.00 -2.29
N THR A 211 -1.13 -20.05 -2.05
CA THR A 211 0.23 -20.12 -2.59
C THR A 211 1.01 -21.23 -1.91
N THR A 212 1.87 -21.91 -2.66
CA THR A 212 2.83 -22.89 -2.11
C THR A 212 3.86 -22.18 -1.24
N PHE A 213 4.58 -22.93 -0.40
CA PHE A 213 5.63 -22.33 0.42
C PHE A 213 6.78 -21.76 -0.44
N GLU A 214 7.12 -22.43 -1.56
CA GLU A 214 8.13 -21.92 -2.50
C GLU A 214 7.72 -20.59 -3.14
N GLN A 215 6.45 -20.44 -3.51
CA GLN A 215 5.92 -19.16 -4.00
C GLN A 215 5.98 -18.06 -2.93
N ARG A 216 5.73 -18.40 -1.66
CA ARG A 216 5.84 -17.44 -0.54
C ARG A 216 7.28 -17.04 -0.26
N LYS A 217 8.23 -17.99 -0.33
CA LYS A 217 9.67 -17.69 -0.25
C LYS A 217 10.11 -16.78 -1.41
N LEU A 218 9.69 -17.10 -2.64
CA LEU A 218 9.98 -16.25 -3.80
C LEU A 218 9.47 -14.81 -3.57
N LEU A 219 8.23 -14.65 -3.10
CA LEU A 219 7.67 -13.33 -2.82
C LEU A 219 8.47 -12.58 -1.74
N ALA A 220 8.82 -13.24 -0.64
CA ALA A 220 9.66 -12.67 0.41
C ALA A 220 11.02 -12.22 -0.15
N LYS A 221 11.66 -13.06 -1.00
CA LYS A 221 12.94 -12.72 -1.67
C LYS A 221 12.79 -11.52 -2.62
N ILE A 222 11.71 -11.45 -3.41
CA ILE A 222 11.42 -10.29 -4.27
C ILE A 222 11.25 -9.03 -3.42
N ASN A 223 10.48 -9.10 -2.35
CA ASN A 223 10.30 -7.97 -1.44
C ASN A 223 11.61 -7.55 -0.78
N LYS A 224 12.45 -8.52 -0.37
CA LYS A 224 13.80 -8.29 0.16
C LYS A 224 14.69 -7.54 -0.84
N ILE A 225 14.66 -7.92 -2.13
CA ILE A 225 15.54 -7.33 -3.16
C ILE A 225 15.06 -5.94 -3.59
N PHE A 226 13.75 -5.73 -3.73
CA PHE A 226 13.18 -4.56 -4.40
C PHE A 226 12.39 -3.61 -3.49
N GLY A 227 12.03 -4.05 -2.28
CA GLY A 227 11.33 -3.23 -1.30
C GLY A 227 12.29 -2.48 -0.39
N ASN A 228 11.90 -1.29 0.00
CA ASN A 228 12.58 -0.53 1.05
C ASN A 228 11.72 -0.46 2.32
N LEU A 229 10.41 -0.53 2.16
CA LEU A 229 9.46 -0.73 3.26
C LEU A 229 8.87 -2.14 3.13
N LEU A 230 9.16 -3.01 4.10
CA LEU A 230 8.70 -4.39 4.10
C LEU A 230 7.52 -4.55 5.06
N PHE A 231 6.39 -5.02 4.54
CA PHE A 231 5.22 -5.34 5.32
C PHE A 231 5.04 -6.83 5.50
N MET A 232 4.61 -7.22 6.70
CA MET A 232 4.20 -8.56 7.03
C MET A 232 2.93 -8.48 7.92
N SER A 233 1.94 -9.31 7.65
CA SER A 233 0.67 -9.31 8.38
C SER A 233 0.30 -10.67 8.99
N ASP A 234 1.29 -11.55 9.15
CA ASP A 234 1.12 -12.84 9.81
C ASP A 234 1.31 -12.73 11.34
N ASN A 235 0.77 -13.69 12.06
CA ASN A 235 1.12 -13.92 13.46
C ASN A 235 2.45 -14.68 13.54
N ILE A 236 3.56 -13.97 13.77
CA ILE A 236 4.91 -14.55 13.84
C ILE A 236 5.02 -15.64 14.91
N GLY A 237 4.22 -15.55 15.98
CA GLY A 237 4.18 -16.54 17.05
C GLY A 237 3.77 -17.95 16.59
N GLU A 238 3.11 -18.05 15.43
CA GLU A 238 2.67 -19.32 14.84
C GLU A 238 3.68 -19.91 13.84
N TYR A 239 4.78 -19.20 13.55
CA TYR A 239 5.78 -19.66 12.59
C TYR A 239 6.58 -20.87 13.10
N ASN A 240 6.75 -21.86 12.24
CA ASN A 240 7.73 -22.91 12.43
C ASN A 240 9.15 -22.40 12.16
N GLU A 241 10.16 -23.22 12.43
CA GLU A 241 11.57 -22.80 12.32
C GLU A 241 11.97 -22.42 10.88
N THR A 242 11.41 -23.08 9.87
CA THR A 242 11.67 -22.76 8.46
C THR A 242 11.06 -21.39 8.10
N GLN A 243 9.84 -21.13 8.52
CA GLN A 243 9.18 -19.82 8.30
C GLN A 243 9.92 -18.69 9.03
N LYS A 244 10.39 -18.95 10.27
CA LYS A 244 11.21 -17.99 11.01
C LYS A 244 12.54 -17.69 10.31
N ALA A 245 13.20 -18.72 9.76
CA ALA A 245 14.44 -18.53 9.02
C ALA A 245 14.23 -17.61 7.79
N VAL A 246 13.18 -17.85 6.98
CA VAL A 246 12.84 -17.00 5.84
C VAL A 246 12.48 -15.59 6.30
N TYR A 247 11.73 -15.45 7.39
CA TYR A 247 11.36 -14.14 7.95
C TYR A 247 12.60 -13.34 8.36
N MET A 248 13.53 -13.97 9.09
CA MET A 248 14.76 -13.34 9.53
C MET A 248 15.68 -12.99 8.36
N ASP A 249 15.81 -13.86 7.36
CA ASP A 249 16.56 -13.57 6.12
C ASP A 249 15.94 -12.37 5.38
N THR A 250 14.62 -12.31 5.29
CA THR A 250 13.93 -11.20 4.60
C THR A 250 14.23 -9.85 5.26
N LEU A 251 14.40 -9.80 6.57
CA LEU A 251 14.61 -8.58 7.36
C LEU A 251 16.06 -8.30 7.76
N ASP A 252 17.03 -9.07 7.28
CA ASP A 252 18.43 -9.01 7.73
C ASP A 252 19.19 -7.71 7.42
N GLY A 253 18.57 -6.80 6.65
CA GLY A 253 19.19 -5.51 6.28
C GLY A 253 20.39 -5.62 5.33
N ALA A 254 20.63 -6.79 4.71
CA ALA A 254 21.72 -7.03 3.79
C ALA A 254 21.76 -5.99 2.66
N LYS A 255 22.98 -5.53 2.30
CA LYS A 255 23.16 -4.63 1.16
C LYS A 255 22.88 -5.37 -0.14
N LYS A 256 21.95 -4.85 -0.92
CA LYS A 256 21.53 -5.41 -2.20
C LYS A 256 21.72 -4.40 -3.32
N LYS A 257 22.21 -4.87 -4.45
CA LYS A 257 22.34 -4.08 -5.68
C LYS A 257 21.84 -4.90 -6.86
N VAL A 258 20.72 -4.49 -7.42
CA VAL A 258 20.22 -5.09 -8.67
C VAL A 258 21.12 -4.67 -9.82
N VAL A 259 21.69 -5.65 -10.52
CA VAL A 259 22.54 -5.46 -11.71
C VAL A 259 21.65 -5.37 -12.95
N SER A 260 20.78 -6.37 -13.12
CA SER A 260 19.79 -6.38 -14.21
C SER A 260 18.52 -7.09 -13.73
N ALA A 261 17.40 -6.73 -14.35
CA ALA A 261 16.15 -7.44 -14.23
C ALA A 261 15.37 -7.25 -15.52
N GLU A 262 15.06 -8.34 -16.21
CA GLU A 262 14.47 -8.34 -17.54
C GLU A 262 13.59 -9.56 -17.79
N TYR A 263 12.70 -9.45 -18.77
CA TYR A 263 11.99 -10.58 -19.32
C TYR A 263 12.90 -11.33 -20.30
N LYS A 264 13.22 -12.60 -20.01
CA LYS A 264 13.90 -13.50 -20.97
C LYS A 264 12.94 -14.06 -22.02
N THR A 265 11.71 -14.29 -21.59
CA THR A 265 10.58 -14.64 -22.45
C THR A 265 9.35 -13.89 -21.96
N ASN A 266 8.20 -14.05 -22.62
CA ASN A 266 6.94 -13.43 -22.15
C ASN A 266 6.50 -13.87 -20.75
N GLU A 267 7.10 -14.94 -20.19
CA GLU A 267 6.72 -15.53 -18.92
C GLU A 267 7.85 -15.61 -17.91
N ILE A 268 9.11 -15.61 -18.38
CA ILE A 268 10.27 -15.78 -17.49
C ILE A 268 10.93 -14.43 -17.23
N ILE A 269 11.04 -14.08 -15.96
CA ILE A 269 11.84 -12.94 -15.48
C ILE A 269 13.14 -13.47 -14.94
N GLU A 270 14.24 -12.83 -15.32
CA GLU A 270 15.58 -13.05 -14.77
C GLU A 270 16.05 -11.81 -14.01
N ILE A 271 16.61 -12.03 -12.83
CA ILE A 271 17.14 -11.00 -11.95
C ILE A 271 18.59 -11.37 -11.63
N ASN A 272 19.54 -10.48 -11.95
CA ASN A 272 20.90 -10.55 -11.50
C ASN A 272 21.13 -9.49 -10.43
N TYR A 273 21.57 -9.89 -9.25
CA TYR A 273 21.79 -8.98 -8.14
C TYR A 273 23.03 -9.37 -7.32
N ILE A 274 23.52 -8.43 -6.53
CA ILE A 274 24.62 -8.62 -5.60
C ILE A 274 24.04 -8.46 -4.19
N GLU A 275 24.27 -9.42 -3.33
CA GLU A 275 23.92 -9.37 -1.91
C GLU A 275 25.18 -9.63 -1.08
N ASN A 276 25.56 -8.68 -0.21
CA ASN A 276 26.80 -8.75 0.58
C ASN A 276 28.05 -9.05 -0.27
N ASP A 277 28.18 -8.39 -1.41
CA ASP A 277 29.26 -8.53 -2.39
C ASP A 277 29.33 -9.88 -3.11
N VAL A 278 28.34 -10.75 -2.92
CA VAL A 278 28.19 -12.04 -3.63
C VAL A 278 27.19 -11.88 -4.78
N PRO A 279 27.55 -12.27 -6.01
CA PRO A 279 26.62 -12.24 -7.13
C PRO A 279 25.63 -13.41 -7.08
N HIS A 280 24.37 -13.10 -7.39
CA HIS A 280 23.25 -14.04 -7.43
C HIS A 280 22.49 -13.90 -8.75
N ASN A 281 21.91 -15.01 -9.20
CA ASN A 281 20.94 -15.07 -10.28
C ASN A 281 19.65 -15.70 -9.76
N LEU A 282 18.51 -15.19 -10.20
CA LEU A 282 17.18 -15.73 -9.90
C LEU A 282 16.32 -15.61 -11.15
N SER A 283 15.84 -16.74 -11.65
CA SER A 283 14.88 -16.79 -12.77
C SER A 283 13.62 -17.53 -12.36
N PHE A 284 12.46 -16.99 -12.68
CA PHE A 284 11.18 -17.58 -12.33
C PHE A 284 10.09 -17.27 -13.37
N ASN A 285 9.06 -18.11 -13.43
CA ASN A 285 7.89 -17.88 -14.25
C ASN A 285 6.93 -16.95 -13.51
N ILE A 286 6.64 -15.77 -14.09
CA ILE A 286 5.77 -14.76 -13.48
C ILE A 286 4.32 -15.22 -13.35
N ASN A 287 3.84 -16.12 -14.21
CA ASN A 287 2.46 -16.58 -14.18
C ASN A 287 2.22 -17.65 -13.12
N THR A 288 3.24 -18.49 -12.84
CA THR A 288 3.12 -19.62 -11.89
C THR A 288 3.89 -19.41 -10.59
N GLY A 289 4.87 -18.52 -10.56
CA GLY A 289 5.79 -18.37 -9.42
C GLY A 289 6.77 -19.54 -9.25
N GLU A 290 6.95 -20.37 -10.28
CA GLU A 290 7.93 -21.45 -10.27
C GLU A 290 9.33 -20.92 -10.57
N ILE A 291 10.30 -21.34 -9.78
CA ILE A 291 11.71 -21.02 -9.98
C ILE A 291 12.25 -21.89 -11.12
N VAL A 292 12.87 -21.24 -12.08
CA VAL A 292 13.46 -21.89 -13.27
C VAL A 292 14.96 -22.07 -13.09
N ASP A 293 15.64 -21.09 -12.50
CA ASP A 293 17.06 -21.12 -12.20
C ASP A 293 17.38 -20.25 -10.99
N GLY A 294 18.45 -20.60 -10.27
CA GLY A 294 18.86 -19.93 -9.05
C GLY A 294 18.26 -20.55 -7.79
N SER A 295 18.65 -20.01 -6.63
CA SER A 295 18.21 -20.45 -5.30
C SER A 295 17.58 -19.28 -4.56
N ILE A 296 16.62 -19.58 -3.70
CA ILE A 296 15.97 -18.64 -2.76
C ILE A 296 16.22 -19.06 -1.30
N ASP A 297 17.19 -19.96 -1.11
CA ASP A 297 17.63 -20.42 0.22
C ASP A 297 18.48 -19.37 0.91
#